data_cfbdd7fdb3a462d45a038debf88f6c2f
#
_entry.id   cfbdd7fdb3a462d45a038debf88f6c2f
#
_cell.length_a   1.000
_cell.length_b   1.000
_cell.length_c   1.000
_cell.angle_alpha   90.00
_cell.angle_beta   90.00
_cell.angle_gamma   90.00
#
_symmetry.space_group_name_H-M   'P 1'
#
loop_
_entity.id
_entity.type
_entity.pdbx_description
1 polymer ?
#
loop_
_entity_poly.entity_id
_entity_poly.type
_entity_poly.pdbx_seq_one_letter_code
_entity_poly.pdbx_strand_id
1 'polypeptide(L)'
;MKKVYVSHPYTGNEIENKYDAQCVCVELKEEHPEWCIVNPLDTFDWADSAHLTYDEILEMCIDLMLMCDAVYMCIGWDDSKGCRAERERAVMMGMEVLYE
;
A
#
# COMPACT_ATOMS: atom_id res chain seq x y z
N MET A 1 -15.61 -10.14 0.68
CA MET A 1 -14.73 -9.53 1.71
C MET A 1 -14.37 -8.11 1.31
N LYS A 2 -14.26 -7.23 2.27
CA LYS A 2 -13.75 -5.88 2.04
C LYS A 2 -12.25 -5.97 1.71
N LYS A 3 -11.85 -5.44 0.56
CA LYS A 3 -10.45 -5.43 0.14
C LYS A 3 -9.80 -4.13 0.61
N VAL A 4 -8.75 -4.24 1.42
CA VAL A 4 -8.05 -3.09 2.00
C VAL A 4 -6.60 -3.09 1.52
N TYR A 5 -6.24 -2.04 0.78
CA TYR A 5 -4.89 -1.83 0.28
C TYR A 5 -4.03 -1.15 1.35
N VAL A 6 -2.88 -1.72 1.65
CA VAL A 6 -1.98 -1.17 2.67
C VAL A 6 -0.94 -0.29 1.99
N SER A 7 -1.06 1.03 2.19
CA SER A 7 -0.10 2.01 1.68
C SER A 7 0.97 2.26 2.74
N HIS A 8 2.18 1.77 2.49
CA HIS A 8 3.30 1.84 3.42
C HIS A 8 4.52 2.45 2.73
N PRO A 9 5.29 3.33 3.41
CA PRO A 9 6.54 3.82 2.85
C PRO A 9 7.47 2.67 2.46
N TYR A 10 8.22 2.84 1.37
CA TYR A 10 9.14 1.81 0.89
C TYR A 10 10.57 2.33 0.72
N THR A 11 10.74 3.43 -0.01
CA THR A 11 12.05 3.95 -0.39
C THR A 11 12.87 4.42 0.81
N GLY A 12 14.15 4.08 0.81
CA GLY A 12 15.11 4.53 1.83
C GLY A 12 15.49 3.44 2.82
N ASN A 13 14.54 2.61 3.27
CA ASN A 13 14.75 1.50 4.19
C ASN A 13 13.91 0.31 3.72
N GLU A 14 14.19 -0.18 2.51
CA GLU A 14 13.33 -1.13 1.80
C GLU A 14 13.09 -2.41 2.59
N ILE A 15 14.13 -3.00 3.17
CA ILE A 15 14.00 -4.27 3.91
C ILE A 15 13.16 -4.07 5.17
N GLU A 16 13.45 -3.01 5.94
CA GLU A 16 12.72 -2.71 7.16
C GLU A 16 11.26 -2.34 6.86
N ASN A 17 11.05 -1.57 5.79
CA ASN A 17 9.70 -1.16 5.38
C ASN A 17 8.85 -2.35 4.92
N LYS A 18 9.43 -3.30 4.18
CA LYS A 18 8.73 -4.53 3.82
C LYS A 18 8.32 -5.34 5.05
N TYR A 19 9.24 -5.49 5.99
CA TYR A 19 8.97 -6.22 7.23
C TYR A 19 7.85 -5.56 8.03
N ASP A 20 7.94 -4.24 8.21
CA ASP A 20 6.92 -3.48 8.95
C ASP A 20 5.55 -3.56 8.26
N ALA A 21 5.51 -3.46 6.94
CA ALA A 21 4.27 -3.59 6.19
C ALA A 21 3.62 -4.97 6.42
N GLN A 22 4.41 -6.03 6.45
CA GLN A 22 3.91 -7.38 6.75
C GLN A 22 3.34 -7.46 8.16
N CYS A 23 4.01 -6.85 9.13
CA CYS A 23 3.52 -6.80 10.51
C CYS A 23 2.18 -6.07 10.61
N VAL A 24 2.06 -4.94 9.91
CA VAL A 24 0.80 -4.18 9.84
C VAL A 24 -0.31 -5.06 9.25
N CYS A 25 -0.02 -5.78 8.18
CA CYS A 25 -1.01 -6.67 7.55
C CYS A 25 -1.49 -7.76 8.50
N VAL A 26 -0.59 -8.36 9.27
CA VAL A 26 -0.94 -9.39 10.27
C VAL A 26 -1.86 -8.79 11.32
N GLU A 27 -1.50 -7.64 11.87
CA GLU A 27 -2.31 -6.95 12.89
C GLU A 27 -3.69 -6.60 12.36
N LEU A 28 -3.77 -6.06 11.15
CA LEU A 28 -5.05 -5.71 10.53
C LEU A 28 -5.94 -6.95 10.34
N LYS A 29 -5.35 -8.06 9.91
CA LYS A 29 -6.11 -9.29 9.71
C LYS A 29 -6.61 -9.87 11.03
N GLU A 30 -5.84 -9.75 12.08
CA GLU A 30 -6.25 -10.17 13.42
C GLU A 30 -7.40 -9.33 13.95
N GLU A 31 -7.34 -8.01 13.73
CA GLU A 31 -8.38 -7.07 14.18
C GLU A 31 -9.64 -7.16 13.31
N HIS A 32 -9.46 -7.45 12.02
CA HIS A 32 -10.53 -7.47 11.03
C HIS A 32 -10.48 -8.75 10.19
N PRO A 33 -10.90 -9.89 10.78
CA PRO A 33 -10.82 -11.18 10.07
C PRO A 33 -11.61 -11.21 8.75
N GLU A 34 -12.59 -10.33 8.59
CA GLU A 34 -13.43 -10.21 7.39
C GLU A 34 -12.80 -9.41 6.27
N TRP A 35 -11.62 -8.80 6.51
CA TRP A 35 -10.93 -8.03 5.47
C TRP A 35 -10.01 -8.91 4.64
N CYS A 36 -9.93 -8.61 3.33
CA CYS A 36 -8.90 -9.14 2.46
C CYS A 36 -7.79 -8.08 2.38
N ILE A 37 -6.65 -8.34 3.00
CA ILE A 37 -5.55 -7.39 3.08
C ILE A 37 -4.67 -7.52 1.84
N VAL A 38 -4.43 -6.40 1.16
CA VAL A 38 -3.61 -6.34 -0.05
C VAL A 38 -2.36 -5.54 0.25
N ASN A 39 -1.20 -6.20 0.16
CA ASN A 39 0.10 -5.60 0.44
C ASN A 39 0.90 -5.46 -0.87
N PRO A 40 0.98 -4.24 -1.45
CA PRO A 40 1.66 -4.06 -2.73
C PRO A 40 3.16 -4.35 -2.68
N LEU A 41 3.80 -4.18 -1.51
CA LEU A 41 5.23 -4.46 -1.38
C LEU A 41 5.53 -5.95 -1.57
N ASP A 42 4.61 -6.83 -1.18
CA ASP A 42 4.73 -8.26 -1.44
C ASP A 42 4.27 -8.60 -2.85
N THR A 43 3.15 -8.02 -3.28
CA THR A 43 2.57 -8.30 -4.60
C THR A 43 3.55 -7.98 -5.73
N PHE A 44 4.27 -6.86 -5.61
CA PHE A 44 5.21 -6.39 -6.63
C PHE A 44 6.68 -6.55 -6.21
N ASP A 45 6.97 -7.48 -5.33
CA ASP A 45 8.35 -7.75 -4.88
C ASP A 45 9.28 -8.07 -6.07
N TRP A 46 8.76 -8.79 -7.06
CA TRP A 46 9.49 -9.11 -8.29
C TRP A 46 9.93 -7.87 -9.08
N ALA A 47 9.29 -6.72 -8.86
CA ALA A 47 9.59 -5.50 -9.61
C ALA A 47 11.01 -4.98 -9.32
N ASP A 48 11.59 -5.33 -8.18
CA ASP A 48 12.97 -4.97 -7.85
C ASP A 48 13.97 -5.60 -8.83
N SER A 49 13.61 -6.72 -9.45
CA SER A 49 14.46 -7.42 -10.42
C SER A 49 14.15 -7.04 -11.86
N ALA A 50 13.16 -6.20 -12.09
CA ALA A 50 12.79 -5.71 -13.41
C ALA A 50 13.40 -4.33 -13.65
N HIS A 51 13.58 -3.97 -14.92
CA HIS A 51 14.10 -2.66 -15.28
C HIS A 51 12.96 -1.65 -15.42
N LEU A 52 12.22 -1.44 -14.32
CA LEU A 52 11.08 -0.53 -14.29
C LEU A 52 11.49 0.78 -13.61
N THR A 53 10.88 1.87 -14.08
CA THR A 53 11.06 3.17 -13.41
C THR A 53 10.19 3.22 -12.16
N TYR A 54 10.52 4.16 -11.26
CA TYR A 54 9.72 4.43 -10.08
C TYR A 54 8.26 4.73 -10.46
N ASP A 55 8.05 5.54 -11.49
CA ASP A 55 6.70 5.93 -11.92
C ASP A 55 5.91 4.72 -12.45
N GLU A 56 6.56 3.80 -13.16
CA GLU A 56 5.91 2.58 -13.64
C GLU A 56 5.46 1.71 -12.47
N ILE A 57 6.29 1.56 -11.44
CA ILE A 57 5.95 0.77 -10.25
C ILE A 57 4.81 1.46 -9.49
N LEU A 58 4.86 2.77 -9.34
CA LEU A 58 3.81 3.52 -8.66
C LEU A 58 2.47 3.38 -9.39
N GLU A 59 2.47 3.44 -10.72
CA GLU A 59 1.24 3.24 -11.49
C GLU A 59 0.65 1.84 -11.29
N MET A 60 1.49 0.81 -11.23
CA MET A 60 1.02 -0.55 -10.92
C MET A 60 0.39 -0.62 -9.53
N CYS A 61 1.00 0.04 -8.55
CA CYS A 61 0.47 0.09 -7.18
C CYS A 61 -0.87 0.81 -7.15
N ILE A 62 -1.00 1.94 -7.86
CA ILE A 62 -2.26 2.68 -7.93
C ILE A 62 -3.34 1.85 -8.61
N ASP A 63 -3.02 1.15 -9.69
CA ASP A 63 -3.98 0.27 -10.36
C ASP A 63 -4.50 -0.82 -9.43
N LEU A 64 -3.60 -1.43 -8.65
CA LEU A 64 -3.97 -2.43 -7.66
C LEU A 64 -4.86 -1.82 -6.56
N MET A 65 -4.49 -0.63 -6.06
CA MET A 65 -5.25 0.08 -5.04
C MET A 65 -6.68 0.37 -5.50
N LEU A 66 -6.85 0.79 -6.75
CA LEU A 66 -8.15 1.12 -7.31
C LEU A 66 -9.08 -0.09 -7.47
N MET A 67 -8.54 -1.30 -7.39
CA MET A 67 -9.34 -2.53 -7.35
C MET A 67 -9.82 -2.88 -5.94
N CYS A 68 -9.40 -2.12 -4.94
CA CYS A 68 -9.76 -2.34 -3.54
C CYS A 68 -10.90 -1.44 -3.11
N ASP A 69 -11.47 -1.73 -1.94
CA ASP A 69 -12.59 -0.96 -1.38
C ASP A 69 -12.11 0.22 -0.53
N ALA A 70 -10.94 0.07 0.08
CA ALA A 70 -10.37 1.08 0.96
C ALA A 70 -8.85 1.06 0.88
N VAL A 71 -8.23 2.17 1.28
CA VAL A 71 -6.79 2.27 1.45
C VAL A 71 -6.48 2.58 2.91
N TYR A 72 -5.49 1.88 3.46
CA TYR A 72 -5.02 2.06 4.83
C TYR A 72 -3.64 2.70 4.77
N MET A 73 -3.56 3.95 5.26
CA MET A 73 -2.34 4.75 5.23
C MET A 73 -1.53 4.47 6.48
N CYS A 74 -0.34 3.89 6.33
CA CYS A 74 0.55 3.58 7.45
C CYS A 74 1.27 4.83 7.92
N ILE A 75 1.71 4.83 9.19
CA ILE A 75 2.50 5.91 9.78
C ILE A 75 3.70 6.20 8.88
N GLY A 76 3.96 7.48 8.63
CA GLY A 76 5.02 7.93 7.73
C GLY A 76 4.55 8.19 6.30
N TRP A 77 3.27 7.98 6.01
CA TRP A 77 2.74 8.19 4.66
C TRP A 77 2.94 9.62 4.16
N ASP A 78 2.86 10.60 5.06
CA ASP A 78 2.97 12.02 4.71
C ASP A 78 4.39 12.45 4.33
N ASP A 79 5.40 11.65 4.67
CA ASP A 79 6.78 11.85 4.24
C ASP A 79 7.17 10.96 3.04
N SER A 80 6.24 10.15 2.55
CA SER A 80 6.46 9.25 1.41
C SER A 80 5.78 9.78 0.17
N LYS A 81 6.58 10.02 -0.87
CA LYS A 81 6.06 10.50 -2.17
C LYS A 81 5.03 9.53 -2.73
N GLY A 82 5.31 8.24 -2.69
CA GLY A 82 4.41 7.22 -3.22
C GLY A 82 3.10 7.13 -2.43
N CYS A 83 3.19 7.13 -1.10
CA CYS A 83 2.00 7.10 -0.25
C CYS A 83 1.14 8.33 -0.45
N ARG A 84 1.75 9.52 -0.57
CA ARG A 84 0.99 10.75 -0.85
C ARG A 84 0.25 10.66 -2.18
N ALA A 85 0.90 10.14 -3.21
CA ALA A 85 0.28 9.97 -4.53
C ALA A 85 -0.88 8.99 -4.48
N GLU A 86 -0.72 7.89 -3.75
CA GLU A 86 -1.78 6.90 -3.57
C GLU A 86 -2.97 7.49 -2.83
N ARG A 87 -2.71 8.20 -1.74
CA ARG A 87 -3.77 8.86 -0.96
C ARG A 87 -4.52 9.89 -1.80
N GLU A 88 -3.80 10.72 -2.55
CA GLU A 88 -4.42 11.73 -3.40
C GLU A 88 -5.35 11.08 -4.42
N ARG A 89 -4.90 10.02 -5.07
CA ARG A 89 -5.72 9.32 -6.05
C ARG A 89 -6.94 8.68 -5.40
N ALA A 90 -6.78 8.09 -4.23
CA ALA A 90 -7.89 7.48 -3.49
C ALA A 90 -8.96 8.52 -3.16
N VAL A 91 -8.56 9.69 -2.67
CA VAL A 91 -9.48 10.79 -2.37
C VAL A 91 -10.20 11.25 -3.63
N MET A 92 -9.48 11.43 -4.74
CA MET A 92 -10.07 11.83 -6.02
C MET A 92 -11.11 10.84 -6.51
N MET A 93 -10.89 9.55 -6.28
CA MET A 93 -11.79 8.48 -6.72
C MET A 93 -12.89 8.16 -5.71
N GLY A 94 -12.95 8.88 -4.61
CA GLY A 94 -13.99 8.67 -3.59
C GLY A 94 -13.82 7.41 -2.77
N MET A 95 -12.61 6.85 -2.70
CA MET A 95 -12.32 5.67 -1.90
C MET A 95 -12.32 6.00 -0.41
N GLU A 96 -12.69 5.02 0.40
CA GLU A 96 -12.52 5.11 1.85
C GLU A 96 -11.03 5.14 2.20
N VAL A 97 -10.61 6.11 3.00
CA VAL A 97 -9.22 6.25 3.45
C VAL A 97 -9.16 6.05 4.95
N LEU A 98 -8.40 5.07 5.38
CA LEU A 98 -8.19 4.73 6.78
C LEU A 98 -6.74 5.06 7.16
N TYR A 99 -6.49 5.27 8.43
CA TYR A 99 -5.15 5.63 8.92
C TYR A 99 -4.73 4.77 10.10
N GLU A 100 -3.45 4.44 10.11
CA GLU A 100 -2.83 3.75 11.23
C GLU A 100 -2.81 4.62 12.49
#